data_4fd5a514e89a63b06c00e3787fdd14fb
#
_entry.id   4fd5a514e89a63b06c00e3787fdd14fb
#
_cell.length_a   1.000
_cell.length_b   1.000
_cell.length_c   1.000
_cell.angle_alpha   90.00
_cell.angle_beta   90.00
_cell.angle_gamma   90.00
#
_symmetry.space_group_name_H-M   'P 1'
#
loop_
_entity.id
_entity.type
_entity.pdbx_description
1 polymer ?
#
loop_
_entity_poly.entity_id
_entity_poly.type
_entity_poly.pdbx_seq_one_letter_code
_entity_poly.pdbx_strand_id
1 'polypeptide(L)'
;VSDDIGALSIVDTPFDFATLVREELIYQDFPAFLYEPVNHYALLFEGIDITEVSPEDGVSKGKNSMIIFNGVKSDRVLSHHTEDLINAGNQYNVEMFIHKYPELSHTEVMFVYPDEFLSKIVPFFRERLN
;
A
#
# COMPACT_ATOMS: atom_id res chain seq x y z
N VAL A 1 0.04 -1.93 14.39
CA VAL A 1 -0.01 -0.46 14.34
C VAL A 1 -0.19 0.01 15.78
N SER A 2 0.63 0.99 16.21
CA SER A 2 0.52 1.57 17.54
C SER A 2 -0.80 2.35 17.68
N ASP A 3 -1.42 2.28 18.86
CA ASP A 3 -2.60 3.10 19.19
C ASP A 3 -2.29 4.62 19.16
N ASP A 4 -1.01 4.97 19.07
CA ASP A 4 -0.52 6.35 19.01
C ASP A 4 -0.56 6.97 17.60
N ILE A 5 -0.87 6.19 16.55
CA ILE A 5 -0.98 6.71 15.18
C ILE A 5 -2.40 7.19 14.94
N GLY A 6 -2.57 8.51 14.76
CA GLY A 6 -3.88 9.10 14.53
C GLY A 6 -4.42 8.99 13.09
N ALA A 7 -3.53 8.97 12.09
CA ALA A 7 -3.88 8.95 10.67
C ALA A 7 -2.75 8.40 9.80
N LEU A 8 -3.09 7.83 8.65
CA LEU A 8 -2.14 7.25 7.69
C LEU A 8 -2.32 7.87 6.29
N SER A 9 -1.21 8.15 5.61
CA SER A 9 -1.21 8.41 4.18
C SER A 9 -0.55 7.25 3.44
N ILE A 10 -1.22 6.77 2.41
CA ILE A 10 -0.81 5.62 1.60
C ILE A 10 -0.72 6.07 0.15
N VAL A 11 0.42 5.83 -0.49
CA VAL A 11 0.66 6.14 -1.90
C VAL A 11 1.15 4.88 -2.59
N ASP A 12 0.34 4.31 -3.47
CA ASP A 12 0.65 3.11 -4.26
C ASP A 12 1.34 1.99 -3.46
N THR A 13 0.75 1.62 -2.32
CA THR A 13 1.29 0.62 -1.40
C THR A 13 0.73 -0.76 -1.74
N PRO A 14 1.56 -1.83 -1.71
CA PRO A 14 1.07 -3.19 -1.86
C PRO A 14 0.19 -3.56 -0.67
N PHE A 15 -0.86 -4.35 -0.93
CA PHE A 15 -1.73 -4.88 0.11
C PHE A 15 -1.14 -6.15 0.74
N ASP A 16 -0.53 -6.99 -0.09
CA ASP A 16 0.14 -8.24 0.30
C ASP A 16 1.56 -8.27 -0.27
N PHE A 17 2.54 -8.34 0.61
CA PHE A 17 3.95 -8.29 0.20
C PHE A 17 4.39 -9.58 -0.52
N ALA A 18 3.82 -10.72 -0.16
CA ALA A 18 4.09 -11.98 -0.85
C ALA A 18 3.62 -11.95 -2.31
N THR A 19 2.44 -11.39 -2.56
CA THR A 19 1.91 -11.17 -3.91
C THR A 19 2.77 -10.18 -4.68
N LEU A 20 3.15 -9.05 -4.07
CA LEU A 20 4.05 -8.08 -4.70
C LEU A 20 5.38 -8.71 -5.15
N VAL A 21 6.01 -9.54 -4.31
CA VAL A 21 7.27 -10.21 -4.68
C VAL A 21 7.10 -11.15 -5.87
N ARG A 22 5.98 -11.88 -5.94
CA ARG A 22 5.67 -12.74 -7.09
C ARG A 22 5.45 -11.92 -8.37
N GLU A 23 4.72 -10.82 -8.28
CA GLU A 23 4.49 -9.90 -9.39
C GLU A 23 5.79 -9.25 -9.87
N GLU A 24 6.65 -8.84 -8.94
CA GLU A 24 7.95 -8.29 -9.27
C GLU A 24 8.86 -9.30 -9.98
N LEU A 25 8.85 -10.57 -9.55
CA LEU A 25 9.58 -11.63 -10.27
C LEU A 25 9.09 -11.75 -11.71
N ILE A 26 7.76 -11.76 -11.92
CA ILE A 26 7.17 -11.84 -13.26
C ILE A 26 7.52 -10.59 -14.09
N TYR A 27 7.45 -9.41 -13.49
CA TYR A 27 7.80 -8.15 -14.14
C TYR A 27 9.26 -8.13 -14.62
N GLN A 28 10.16 -8.78 -13.88
CA GLN A 28 11.58 -8.92 -14.21
C GLN A 28 11.88 -10.14 -15.11
N ASP A 29 10.87 -10.75 -15.73
CA ASP A 29 10.99 -11.96 -16.54
C ASP A 29 11.53 -13.20 -15.78
N PHE A 30 11.41 -13.22 -14.45
CA PHE A 30 11.73 -14.41 -13.65
C PHE A 30 10.51 -15.32 -13.48
N PRO A 31 10.71 -16.66 -13.45
CA PRO A 31 9.63 -17.59 -13.15
C PRO A 31 9.07 -17.41 -11.74
N ALA A 32 7.74 -17.40 -11.60
CA ALA A 32 7.06 -17.20 -10.32
C ALA A 32 7.43 -18.24 -9.24
N PHE A 33 7.89 -19.45 -9.63
CA PHE A 33 8.32 -20.48 -8.66
C PHE A 33 9.56 -20.07 -7.86
N LEU A 34 10.32 -19.06 -8.31
CA LEU A 34 11.46 -18.52 -7.58
C LEU A 34 11.05 -17.78 -6.30
N TYR A 35 9.76 -17.50 -6.11
CA TYR A 35 9.27 -16.94 -4.86
C TYR A 35 9.63 -17.79 -3.64
N GLU A 36 9.46 -19.11 -3.72
CA GLU A 36 9.74 -19.99 -2.60
C GLU A 36 11.22 -19.97 -2.15
N PRO A 37 12.22 -20.07 -3.05
CA PRO A 37 13.61 -19.86 -2.69
C PRO A 37 13.90 -18.48 -2.12
N VAL A 38 13.27 -17.42 -2.65
CA VAL A 38 13.44 -16.04 -2.16
C VAL A 38 12.91 -15.90 -0.73
N ASN A 39 11.71 -16.41 -0.46
CA ASN A 39 11.13 -16.38 0.88
C ASN A 39 11.98 -17.20 1.88
N HIS A 40 12.44 -18.38 1.48
CA HIS A 40 13.34 -19.19 2.31
C HIS A 40 14.67 -18.47 2.62
N TYR A 41 15.25 -17.78 1.64
CA TYR A 41 16.45 -17.00 1.84
C TYR A 41 16.18 -15.85 2.83
N ALA A 42 15.11 -15.08 2.64
CA ALA A 42 14.75 -13.99 3.52
C ALA A 42 14.55 -14.47 4.97
N LEU A 43 13.87 -15.60 5.16
CA LEU A 43 13.64 -16.18 6.48
C LEU A 43 14.94 -16.66 7.15
N LEU A 44 15.81 -17.37 6.41
CA LEU A 44 17.00 -17.99 6.99
C LEU A 44 18.14 -17.00 7.26
N PHE A 45 18.31 -16.00 6.43
CA PHE A 45 19.45 -15.08 6.50
C PHE A 45 19.11 -13.71 7.09
N GLU A 46 17.85 -13.25 6.89
CA GLU A 46 17.41 -11.94 7.36
C GLU A 46 16.38 -12.04 8.50
N GLY A 47 15.89 -13.26 8.79
CA GLY A 47 14.85 -13.46 9.79
C GLY A 47 13.49 -12.89 9.41
N ILE A 48 13.24 -12.66 8.11
CA ILE A 48 12.02 -12.05 7.58
C ILE A 48 11.18 -13.13 6.90
N ASP A 49 9.98 -13.37 7.43
CA ASP A 49 8.96 -14.12 6.71
C ASP A 49 8.13 -13.15 5.86
N ILE A 50 8.33 -13.24 4.53
CA ILE A 50 7.63 -12.36 3.57
C ILE A 50 6.11 -12.56 3.66
N THR A 51 5.64 -13.75 4.05
CA THR A 51 4.20 -14.04 4.16
C THR A 51 3.54 -13.36 5.36
N GLU A 52 4.30 -12.97 6.38
CA GLU A 52 3.81 -12.27 7.56
C GLU A 52 3.77 -10.75 7.38
N VAL A 53 4.36 -10.23 6.30
CA VAL A 53 4.36 -8.78 6.01
C VAL A 53 3.10 -8.42 5.23
N SER A 54 2.04 -8.05 5.95
CA SER A 54 0.77 -7.67 5.34
C SER A 54 0.24 -6.35 5.90
N PRO A 55 0.03 -5.33 5.03
CA PRO A 55 -0.73 -4.14 5.37
C PRO A 55 -2.16 -4.43 5.81
N GLU A 56 -2.77 -5.55 5.40
CA GLU A 56 -4.08 -5.99 5.87
C GLU A 56 -4.14 -6.08 7.39
N ASP A 57 -3.11 -6.63 8.01
CA ASP A 57 -2.98 -6.71 9.47
C ASP A 57 -3.01 -5.32 10.12
N GLY A 58 -2.39 -4.34 9.47
CA GLY A 58 -2.43 -2.94 9.91
C GLY A 58 -3.83 -2.35 9.81
N VAL A 59 -4.56 -2.66 8.74
CA VAL A 59 -5.95 -2.21 8.53
C VAL A 59 -6.90 -2.86 9.52
N SER A 60 -6.79 -4.18 9.73
CA SER A 60 -7.69 -4.93 10.62
C SER A 60 -7.55 -4.55 12.10
N LYS A 61 -6.36 -4.15 12.51
CA LYS A 61 -6.04 -3.77 13.90
C LYS A 61 -6.12 -2.26 14.12
N GLY A 62 -6.12 -1.47 13.05
CA GLY A 62 -6.10 -0.01 13.10
C GLY A 62 -7.50 0.58 13.21
N LYS A 63 -7.62 1.65 14.00
CA LYS A 63 -8.80 2.52 14.04
C LYS A 63 -8.53 3.86 13.34
N ASN A 64 -7.43 3.91 12.59
CA ASN A 64 -6.88 5.15 12.06
C ASN A 64 -7.51 5.47 10.71
N SER A 65 -7.89 6.73 10.52
CA SER A 65 -8.33 7.21 9.21
C SER A 65 -7.19 7.12 8.20
N MET A 66 -7.52 6.82 6.94
CA MET A 66 -6.55 6.68 5.86
C MET A 66 -6.86 7.62 4.71
N ILE A 67 -5.82 8.23 4.14
CA ILE A 67 -5.89 8.87 2.83
C ILE A 67 -5.05 8.08 1.84
N ILE A 68 -5.66 7.65 0.74
CA ILE A 68 -5.07 6.74 -0.25
C ILE A 68 -4.96 7.48 -1.58
N PHE A 69 -3.75 7.49 -2.15
CA PHE A 69 -3.47 7.98 -3.50
C PHE A 69 -3.00 6.81 -4.36
N ASN A 70 -3.64 6.61 -5.51
CA ASN A 70 -3.33 5.49 -6.40
C ASN A 70 -3.17 5.94 -7.85
N GLY A 71 -1.99 5.70 -8.42
CA GLY A 71 -1.72 5.79 -9.84
C GLY A 71 -2.15 4.49 -10.54
N VAL A 72 -3.25 4.56 -11.30
CA VAL A 72 -3.89 3.36 -11.89
C VAL A 72 -3.03 2.69 -12.95
N LYS A 73 -2.11 3.45 -13.59
CA LYS A 73 -1.15 2.91 -14.57
C LYS A 73 0.14 2.36 -13.95
N SER A 74 0.19 2.25 -12.61
CA SER A 74 1.35 1.64 -11.95
C SER A 74 1.55 0.21 -12.45
N ASP A 75 2.75 -0.06 -12.93
CA ASP A 75 3.25 -1.39 -13.33
C ASP A 75 4.10 -2.05 -12.23
N ARG A 76 4.37 -1.33 -11.13
CA ARG A 76 5.15 -1.78 -9.98
C ARG A 76 4.27 -2.28 -8.85
N VAL A 77 3.23 -1.54 -8.53
CA VAL A 77 2.18 -1.96 -7.59
C VAL A 77 0.87 -1.90 -8.34
N LEU A 78 0.34 -3.05 -8.71
CA LEU A 78 -0.84 -3.15 -9.53
C LEU A 78 -2.08 -2.65 -8.79
N SER A 79 -3.05 -2.11 -9.53
CA SER A 79 -4.25 -1.47 -8.96
C SER A 79 -5.08 -2.38 -8.06
N HIS A 80 -5.01 -3.72 -8.24
CA HIS A 80 -5.74 -4.64 -7.37
C HIS A 80 -5.29 -4.54 -5.90
N HIS A 81 -4.01 -4.24 -5.61
CA HIS A 81 -3.56 -4.01 -4.23
C HIS A 81 -4.31 -2.87 -3.55
N THR A 82 -4.59 -1.79 -4.29
CA THR A 82 -5.41 -0.68 -3.77
C THR A 82 -6.87 -1.11 -3.58
N GLU A 83 -7.43 -1.90 -4.49
CA GLU A 83 -8.79 -2.43 -4.35
C GLU A 83 -8.92 -3.35 -3.12
N ASP A 84 -7.95 -4.23 -2.91
CA ASP A 84 -7.91 -5.14 -1.76
C ASP A 84 -7.79 -4.37 -0.44
N LEU A 85 -6.96 -3.32 -0.41
CA LEU A 85 -6.85 -2.41 0.73
C LEU A 85 -8.17 -1.70 1.04
N ILE A 86 -8.88 -1.22 0.00
CA ILE A 86 -10.19 -0.57 0.13
C ILE A 86 -11.22 -1.58 0.66
N ASN A 87 -11.23 -2.80 0.13
CA ASN A 87 -12.15 -3.85 0.56
C ASN A 87 -11.92 -4.21 2.03
N ALA A 88 -10.68 -4.39 2.45
CA ALA A 88 -10.31 -4.62 3.83
C ALA A 88 -10.75 -3.45 4.74
N GLY A 89 -10.46 -2.21 4.34
CA GLY A 89 -10.86 -1.03 5.10
C GLY A 89 -12.39 -0.94 5.27
N ASN A 90 -13.16 -1.26 4.24
CA ASN A 90 -14.62 -1.32 4.32
C ASN A 90 -15.10 -2.43 5.27
N GLN A 91 -14.46 -3.60 5.23
CA GLN A 91 -14.78 -4.72 6.12
C GLN A 91 -14.58 -4.37 7.60
N TYR A 92 -13.52 -3.62 7.91
CA TYR A 92 -13.17 -3.23 9.27
C TYR A 92 -13.69 -1.83 9.67
N ASN A 93 -14.54 -1.20 8.82
CA ASN A 93 -15.12 0.14 9.04
C ASN A 93 -14.06 1.23 9.27
N VAL A 94 -12.96 1.16 8.53
CA VAL A 94 -11.93 2.20 8.53
C VAL A 94 -12.38 3.39 7.69
N GLU A 95 -12.24 4.61 8.21
CA GLU A 95 -12.51 5.82 7.44
C GLU A 95 -11.44 6.02 6.38
N MET A 96 -11.84 6.06 5.09
CA MET A 96 -10.90 6.17 3.97
C MET A 96 -11.25 7.30 3.03
N PHE A 97 -10.23 8.06 2.61
CA PHE A 97 -10.28 9.10 1.59
C PHE A 97 -9.47 8.63 0.38
N ILE A 98 -10.15 8.28 -0.71
CA ILE A 98 -9.53 7.58 -1.84
C ILE A 98 -9.44 8.51 -3.04
N HIS A 99 -8.23 8.67 -3.58
CA HIS A 99 -7.91 9.46 -4.75
C HIS A 99 -7.21 8.58 -5.80
N LYS A 100 -7.90 8.30 -6.91
CA LYS A 100 -7.40 7.50 -8.02
C LYS A 100 -7.07 8.40 -9.20
N TYR A 101 -5.91 8.16 -9.81
CA TYR A 101 -5.39 8.91 -10.95
C TYR A 101 -5.18 7.95 -12.13
N PRO A 102 -6.18 7.86 -13.06
CA PRO A 102 -6.16 6.89 -14.16
C PRO A 102 -4.98 7.07 -15.11
N GLU A 103 -4.43 8.28 -15.19
CA GLU A 103 -3.34 8.64 -16.10
C GLU A 103 -1.94 8.49 -15.49
N LEU A 104 -1.82 8.35 -14.16
CA LEU A 104 -0.55 8.33 -13.47
C LEU A 104 -0.05 6.90 -13.19
N SER A 105 1.28 6.76 -13.19
CA SER A 105 2.00 5.57 -12.78
C SER A 105 2.36 5.63 -11.28
N HIS A 106 3.27 4.73 -10.86
CA HIS A 106 3.66 4.54 -9.47
C HIS A 106 4.20 5.83 -8.82
N THR A 107 3.56 6.26 -7.76
CA THR A 107 3.91 7.45 -6.94
C THR A 107 3.97 8.80 -7.68
N GLU A 108 3.57 8.85 -8.94
CA GLU A 108 3.69 10.06 -9.76
C GLU A 108 2.85 11.24 -9.26
N VAL A 109 1.79 11.01 -8.51
CA VAL A 109 0.90 12.09 -8.02
C VAL A 109 1.67 13.19 -7.28
N MET A 110 2.69 12.82 -6.50
CA MET A 110 3.49 13.78 -5.71
C MET A 110 4.35 14.69 -6.60
N PHE A 111 4.66 14.25 -7.82
CA PHE A 111 5.55 14.97 -8.75
C PHE A 111 4.77 15.65 -9.86
N VAL A 112 3.69 15.06 -10.35
CA VAL A 112 2.89 15.58 -11.45
C VAL A 112 1.85 16.60 -10.96
N TYR A 113 1.23 16.31 -9.80
CA TYR A 113 0.19 17.17 -9.20
C TYR A 113 0.52 17.53 -7.74
N PRO A 114 1.70 18.14 -7.46
CA PRO A 114 2.14 18.41 -6.09
C PRO A 114 1.18 19.31 -5.31
N ASP A 115 0.63 20.35 -5.94
CA ASP A 115 -0.30 21.26 -5.28
C ASP A 115 -1.62 20.57 -4.95
N GLU A 116 -2.13 19.71 -5.84
CA GLU A 116 -3.33 18.93 -5.60
C GLU A 116 -3.10 17.92 -4.48
N PHE A 117 -1.98 17.20 -4.52
CA PHE A 117 -1.58 16.26 -3.46
C PHE A 117 -1.52 16.95 -2.10
N LEU A 118 -0.82 18.09 -2.00
CA LEU A 118 -0.71 18.87 -0.77
C LEU A 118 -2.05 19.42 -0.30
N SER A 119 -2.92 19.86 -1.22
CA SER A 119 -4.24 20.37 -0.89
C SER A 119 -5.17 19.35 -0.24
N LYS A 120 -4.91 18.05 -0.45
CA LYS A 120 -5.67 16.95 0.13
C LYS A 120 -5.02 16.42 1.41
N ILE A 121 -3.70 16.20 1.39
CA ILE A 121 -3.00 15.55 2.51
C ILE A 121 -2.85 16.48 3.73
N VAL A 122 -2.60 17.78 3.51
CA VAL A 122 -2.40 18.72 4.61
C VAL A 122 -3.66 18.93 5.47
N PRO A 123 -4.86 19.19 4.89
CA PRO A 123 -6.09 19.25 5.67
C PRO A 123 -6.41 17.95 6.37
N PHE A 124 -6.22 16.80 5.69
CA PHE A 124 -6.46 15.47 6.25
C PHE A 124 -5.71 15.27 7.57
N PHE A 125 -4.40 15.52 7.60
CA PHE A 125 -3.62 15.38 8.82
C PHE A 125 -3.94 16.46 9.85
N ARG A 126 -4.18 17.70 9.44
CA ARG A 126 -4.53 18.79 10.37
C ARG A 126 -5.81 18.50 11.15
N GLU A 127 -6.80 17.90 10.52
CA GLU A 127 -8.08 17.56 11.17
C GLU A 127 -7.98 16.38 12.14
N ARG A 128 -6.98 15.50 11.97
CA ARG A 128 -6.87 14.23 12.72
C ARG A 128 -5.75 14.19 13.74
N LEU A 129 -4.86 15.13 13.72
CA LEU A 129 -3.71 15.22 14.64
C LEU A 129 -3.85 16.37 15.67
N ASN A 130 -5.01 17.04 15.72
CA ASN A 130 -5.30 18.09 16.69
C ASN A 130 -6.15 17.59 17.86
#